data_1437465cc3c06f9cd66fd21ae539431b
#
_entry.id   1437465cc3c06f9cd66fd21ae539431b
#
_cell.length_a   1.000
_cell.length_b   1.000
_cell.length_c   1.000
_cell.angle_alpha   90.00
_cell.angle_beta   90.00
_cell.angle_gamma   90.00
#
_symmetry.space_group_name_H-M   'P 1'
#
loop_
_entity.id
_entity.type
_entity.pdbx_description
1 polymer ?
#
loop_
_entity_poly.entity_id
_entity_poly.type
_entity_poly.pdbx_seq_one_letter_code
_entity_poly.pdbx_strand_id
1 'polypeptide(L)'
;MDKKILDVLGRMNKKILDVCCGGRMFWFDKKNPEVIFADCRKEEHILCDGRKLEIKPDIIMDFRNIKFPDNTFKLVVFDPPHLKNLGKTSWMAKKYGVLSNNWQDDIKKGFNECWRVLDNDGILIFKWNTRDIKIKELLRIISKQPLFGHTTKSGGLTIWMCFMKLQEITNEQPGSRSKRQ
;
A
#
# COMPACT_ATOMS: atom_id res chain seq x y z
N MET A 1 0.21 -16.62 -14.46
CA MET A 1 -0.23 -16.19 -13.10
C MET A 1 -0.07 -17.37 -12.15
N ASP A 2 0.50 -17.14 -10.97
CA ASP A 2 0.74 -18.20 -9.98
C ASP A 2 -0.60 -18.82 -9.57
N LYS A 3 -0.67 -20.19 -9.56
CA LYS A 3 -1.86 -20.96 -9.19
C LYS A 3 -2.41 -20.57 -7.81
N LYS A 4 -1.50 -20.22 -6.88
CA LYS A 4 -1.87 -19.77 -5.53
C LYS A 4 -2.58 -18.40 -5.55
N ILE A 5 -2.18 -17.51 -6.46
CA ILE A 5 -2.81 -16.20 -6.65
C ILE A 5 -4.20 -16.37 -7.26
N LEU A 6 -4.34 -17.26 -8.25
CA LEU A 6 -5.63 -17.61 -8.84
C LEU A 6 -6.58 -18.25 -7.83
N ASP A 7 -6.09 -19.14 -6.97
CA ASP A 7 -6.87 -19.74 -5.89
C ASP A 7 -7.35 -18.70 -4.86
N VAL A 8 -6.50 -17.72 -4.54
CA VAL A 8 -6.86 -16.64 -3.61
C VAL A 8 -7.88 -15.69 -4.24
N LEU A 9 -7.76 -15.38 -5.53
CA LEU A 9 -8.71 -14.54 -6.25
C LEU A 9 -10.02 -15.27 -6.55
N GLY A 10 -9.96 -16.56 -6.94
CA GLY A 10 -11.11 -17.33 -7.39
C GLY A 10 -12.00 -17.84 -6.26
N ARG A 11 -11.46 -18.08 -5.07
CA ARG A 11 -12.23 -18.52 -3.89
C ARG A 11 -12.90 -17.39 -3.13
N MET A 12 -12.49 -16.13 -3.37
CA MET A 12 -12.87 -15.00 -2.53
C MET A 12 -13.00 -13.77 -3.43
N ASN A 13 -14.18 -13.23 -3.49
CA ASN A 13 -14.45 -11.92 -4.10
C ASN A 13 -13.78 -10.77 -3.28
N LYS A 14 -12.54 -11.03 -2.81
CA LYS A 14 -11.79 -10.10 -1.96
C LYS A 14 -11.46 -8.84 -2.74
N LYS A 15 -11.89 -7.73 -2.21
CA LYS A 15 -11.73 -6.41 -2.82
C LYS A 15 -10.73 -5.51 -2.09
N ILE A 16 -10.10 -6.03 -1.04
CA ILE A 16 -9.17 -5.27 -0.19
C ILE A 16 -7.80 -5.93 -0.19
N LEU A 17 -6.75 -5.14 -0.42
CA LEU A 17 -5.36 -5.57 -0.36
C LEU A 17 -4.58 -4.71 0.64
N ASP A 18 -3.94 -5.34 1.62
CA ASP A 18 -2.89 -4.75 2.46
C ASP A 18 -1.54 -5.27 1.97
N VAL A 19 -0.73 -4.40 1.36
CA VAL A 19 0.51 -4.81 0.66
C VAL A 19 1.74 -4.88 1.56
N CYS A 20 1.64 -4.39 2.81
CA CYS A 20 2.72 -4.38 3.80
C CYS A 20 2.15 -4.70 5.18
N CYS A 21 1.45 -5.83 5.32
CA CYS A 21 0.58 -6.09 6.47
C CYS A 21 1.33 -6.20 7.81
N GLY A 22 2.62 -6.54 7.81
CA GLY A 22 3.39 -6.73 9.02
C GLY A 22 2.66 -7.63 10.03
N GLY A 23 2.56 -7.18 11.27
CA GLY A 23 1.77 -7.83 12.34
C GLY A 23 0.28 -7.43 12.35
N ARG A 24 -0.24 -6.83 11.27
CA ARG A 24 -1.65 -6.40 11.10
C ARG A 24 -2.12 -5.47 12.23
N MET A 25 -1.25 -4.55 12.68
CA MET A 25 -1.42 -3.84 13.95
C MET A 25 -2.55 -2.81 13.96
N PHE A 26 -2.89 -2.23 12.82
CA PHE A 26 -3.97 -1.23 12.74
C PHE A 26 -5.31 -1.84 12.32
N TRP A 27 -5.36 -3.14 12.05
CA TRP A 27 -6.60 -3.84 11.76
C TRP A 27 -7.32 -4.23 13.04
N PHE A 28 -8.59 -3.86 13.18
CA PHE A 28 -9.45 -4.29 14.28
C PHE A 28 -9.66 -5.80 14.22
N ASP A 29 -10.03 -6.32 13.05
CA ASP A 29 -10.07 -7.76 12.78
C ASP A 29 -8.83 -8.16 11.96
N LYS A 30 -7.85 -8.77 12.62
CA LYS A 30 -6.62 -9.27 12.00
C LYS A 30 -6.80 -10.50 11.11
N LYS A 31 -8.00 -11.07 11.11
CA LYS A 31 -8.39 -12.24 10.30
C LYS A 31 -9.52 -11.91 9.33
N ASN A 32 -9.77 -10.62 9.08
CA ASN A 32 -10.85 -10.17 8.22
C ASN A 32 -10.82 -10.93 6.87
N PRO A 33 -11.88 -11.70 6.55
CA PRO A 33 -11.91 -12.55 5.37
C PRO A 33 -11.92 -11.77 4.06
N GLU A 34 -12.33 -10.49 4.07
CA GLU A 34 -12.40 -9.63 2.88
C GLU A 34 -11.03 -9.06 2.47
N VAL A 35 -10.00 -9.23 3.34
CA VAL A 35 -8.66 -8.66 3.11
C VAL A 35 -7.70 -9.74 2.66
N ILE A 36 -6.89 -9.42 1.65
CA ILE A 36 -5.66 -10.16 1.34
C ILE A 36 -4.52 -9.43 2.06
N PHE A 37 -3.91 -10.10 3.02
CA PHE A 37 -2.75 -9.59 3.73
C PHE A 37 -1.47 -10.07 3.04
N ALA A 38 -0.69 -9.14 2.50
CA ALA A 38 0.59 -9.41 1.84
C ALA A 38 1.75 -8.74 2.58
N ASP A 39 2.90 -9.38 2.57
CA ASP A 39 4.18 -8.84 3.05
C ASP A 39 5.32 -9.61 2.36
N CYS A 40 6.47 -8.99 2.19
CA CYS A 40 7.65 -9.68 1.67
C CYS A 40 8.32 -10.60 2.70
N ARG A 41 7.94 -10.50 3.97
CA ARG A 41 8.49 -11.26 5.10
C ARG A 41 7.49 -12.29 5.60
N LYS A 42 7.99 -13.40 6.11
CA LYS A 42 7.25 -14.36 6.94
C LYS A 42 8.15 -14.73 8.10
N GLU A 43 7.92 -14.13 9.27
CA GLU A 43 8.85 -14.15 10.38
C GLU A 43 8.13 -14.21 11.72
N GLU A 44 8.79 -14.80 12.72
CA GLU A 44 8.38 -14.76 14.12
C GLU A 44 9.54 -14.26 14.98
N HIS A 45 9.25 -13.36 15.91
CA HIS A 45 10.24 -12.80 16.84
C HIS A 45 9.67 -12.70 18.24
N ILE A 46 10.50 -12.88 19.24
CA ILE A 46 10.23 -12.45 20.61
C ILE A 46 10.84 -11.07 20.76
N LEU A 47 10.04 -10.10 21.14
CA LEU A 47 10.48 -8.73 21.39
C LEU A 47 11.16 -8.63 22.75
N CYS A 48 11.90 -7.53 22.98
CA CYS A 48 12.63 -7.30 24.23
C CYS A 48 11.72 -7.24 25.49
N ASP A 49 10.44 -6.97 25.30
CA ASP A 49 9.40 -6.97 26.35
C ASP A 49 8.67 -8.31 26.48
N GLY A 50 9.17 -9.37 25.85
CA GLY A 50 8.61 -10.72 25.88
C GLY A 50 7.40 -10.95 24.97
N ARG A 51 6.88 -9.93 24.28
CA ARG A 51 5.76 -10.09 23.34
C ARG A 51 6.19 -10.82 22.09
N LYS A 52 5.34 -11.72 21.61
CA LYS A 52 5.51 -12.38 20.32
C LYS A 52 5.09 -11.41 19.20
N LEU A 53 5.99 -11.18 18.24
CA LEU A 53 5.70 -10.53 16.97
C LEU A 53 5.63 -11.63 15.90
N GLU A 54 4.48 -11.76 15.26
CA GLU A 54 4.27 -12.68 14.16
C GLU A 54 3.92 -11.88 12.90
N ILE A 55 4.71 -12.08 11.83
CA ILE A 55 4.43 -11.59 10.48
C ILE A 55 4.06 -12.82 9.67
N LYS A 56 2.76 -13.00 9.42
CA LYS A 56 2.21 -14.16 8.74
C LYS A 56 1.23 -13.72 7.66
N PRO A 57 1.76 -13.29 6.50
CA PRO A 57 0.91 -12.86 5.39
C PRO A 57 0.20 -14.07 4.76
N ASP A 58 -0.94 -13.80 4.11
CA ASP A 58 -1.65 -14.79 3.28
C ASP A 58 -0.83 -15.08 2.02
N ILE A 59 -0.14 -14.03 1.50
CA ILE A 59 0.74 -14.12 0.32
C ILE A 59 2.07 -13.42 0.62
N ILE A 60 3.18 -14.12 0.36
CA ILE A 60 4.51 -13.50 0.37
C ILE A 60 4.68 -12.76 -0.95
N MET A 61 4.82 -11.44 -0.89
CA MET A 61 4.85 -10.57 -2.07
C MET A 61 5.59 -9.27 -1.77
N ASP A 62 6.42 -8.85 -2.71
CA ASP A 62 7.08 -7.55 -2.68
C ASP A 62 6.13 -6.47 -3.23
N PHE A 63 5.91 -5.40 -2.47
CA PHE A 63 5.05 -4.30 -2.88
C PHE A 63 5.53 -3.57 -4.15
N ARG A 64 6.81 -3.72 -4.51
CA ARG A 64 7.40 -3.16 -5.74
C ARG A 64 7.08 -3.96 -7.00
N ASN A 65 6.47 -5.13 -6.82
CA ASN A 65 6.10 -6.05 -7.89
C ASN A 65 4.89 -6.88 -7.47
N ILE A 66 3.72 -6.25 -7.48
CA ILE A 66 2.45 -6.84 -7.05
C ILE A 66 1.95 -7.82 -8.12
N LYS A 67 1.74 -9.07 -7.74
CA LYS A 67 1.41 -10.18 -8.66
C LYS A 67 -0.06 -10.25 -9.06
N PHE A 68 -0.86 -9.24 -8.73
CA PHE A 68 -2.26 -9.16 -9.13
C PHE A 68 -2.43 -8.36 -10.43
N PRO A 69 -3.51 -8.64 -11.20
CA PRO A 69 -3.84 -7.85 -12.39
C PRO A 69 -4.15 -6.38 -12.05
N ASP A 70 -4.16 -5.56 -13.09
CA ASP A 70 -4.63 -4.18 -13.01
C ASP A 70 -6.10 -4.14 -12.57
N ASN A 71 -6.51 -3.06 -11.91
CA ASN A 71 -7.91 -2.77 -11.56
C ASN A 71 -8.62 -3.93 -10.82
N THR A 72 -7.91 -4.54 -9.84
CA THR A 72 -8.42 -5.71 -9.10
C THR A 72 -9.11 -5.32 -7.80
N PHE A 73 -8.58 -4.32 -7.07
CA PHE A 73 -8.99 -4.01 -5.70
C PHE A 73 -9.72 -2.69 -5.58
N LYS A 74 -10.79 -2.66 -4.79
CA LYS A 74 -11.51 -1.43 -4.46
C LYS A 74 -10.85 -0.62 -3.34
N LEU A 75 -10.09 -1.30 -2.49
CA LEU A 75 -9.30 -0.67 -1.43
C LEU A 75 -7.90 -1.29 -1.39
N VAL A 76 -6.89 -0.44 -1.46
CA VAL A 76 -5.48 -0.83 -1.24
C VAL A 76 -4.96 -0.07 -0.03
N VAL A 77 -4.31 -0.78 0.89
CA VAL A 77 -3.63 -0.18 2.04
C VAL A 77 -2.12 -0.32 1.84
N PHE A 78 -1.42 0.79 1.90
CA PHE A 78 0.03 0.88 1.72
C PHE A 78 0.69 1.47 2.97
N ASP A 79 1.32 0.62 3.80
CA ASP A 79 2.09 0.99 5.00
C ASP A 79 3.52 0.47 4.88
N PRO A 80 4.32 1.02 3.93
CA PRO A 80 5.67 0.55 3.70
C PRO A 80 6.60 0.91 4.86
N PRO A 81 7.80 0.28 4.94
CA PRO A 81 8.86 0.74 5.81
C PRO A 81 9.12 2.24 5.64
N HIS A 82 9.34 2.94 6.75
CA HIS A 82 9.54 4.40 6.76
C HIS A 82 10.73 4.84 7.60
N LEU A 83 11.46 3.89 8.19
CA LEU A 83 12.60 4.14 9.06
C LEU A 83 13.90 3.93 8.30
N LYS A 84 14.84 4.88 8.49
CA LYS A 84 16.22 4.81 7.98
C LYS A 84 17.18 4.42 9.11
N ASN A 85 18.35 3.91 8.75
CA ASN A 85 19.51 3.80 9.66
C ASN A 85 19.27 3.02 10.96
N LEU A 86 18.40 2.00 10.92
CA LEU A 86 18.21 1.11 12.05
C LEU A 86 19.14 -0.12 11.95
N GLY A 87 19.76 -0.49 13.07
CA GLY A 87 20.49 -1.75 13.16
C GLY A 87 19.54 -2.94 12.91
N LYS A 88 20.02 -3.97 12.22
CA LYS A 88 19.25 -5.19 11.88
C LYS A 88 18.65 -5.90 13.10
N THR A 89 19.27 -5.75 14.26
CA THR A 89 18.82 -6.35 15.54
C THR A 89 17.78 -5.51 16.27
N SER A 90 17.54 -4.25 15.81
CA SER A 90 16.57 -3.36 16.41
C SER A 90 15.17 -3.97 16.38
N TRP A 91 14.45 -3.94 17.52
CA TRP A 91 13.05 -4.38 17.57
C TRP A 91 12.14 -3.55 16.64
N MET A 92 12.47 -2.27 16.41
CA MET A 92 11.76 -1.41 15.46
C MET A 92 11.98 -1.88 14.02
N ALA A 93 13.22 -2.28 13.68
CA ALA A 93 13.54 -2.85 12.36
C ALA A 93 12.76 -4.15 12.13
N LYS A 94 12.69 -5.03 13.12
CA LYS A 94 11.90 -6.27 13.05
C LYS A 94 10.41 -5.98 12.86
N LYS A 95 9.88 -4.98 13.56
CA LYS A 95 8.45 -4.66 13.55
C LYS A 95 8.00 -3.95 12.28
N TYR A 96 8.75 -2.94 11.84
CA TYR A 96 8.34 -2.02 10.76
C TYR A 96 9.13 -2.19 9.46
N GLY A 97 10.19 -2.98 9.47
CA GLY A 97 11.16 -3.00 8.38
C GLY A 97 12.03 -1.74 8.35
N VAL A 98 12.96 -1.72 7.41
CA VAL A 98 13.89 -0.60 7.20
C VAL A 98 13.91 -0.27 5.73
N LEU A 99 13.94 1.03 5.41
CA LEU A 99 14.09 1.52 4.05
C LEU A 99 15.47 1.17 3.49
N SER A 100 15.51 0.83 2.21
CA SER A 100 16.74 0.66 1.46
C SER A 100 17.45 2.00 1.21
N ASN A 101 18.70 1.96 0.77
CA ASN A 101 19.41 3.16 0.32
C ASN A 101 18.74 3.81 -0.90
N ASN A 102 17.99 3.03 -1.70
CA ASN A 102 17.26 3.49 -2.88
C ASN A 102 15.75 3.66 -2.60
N TRP A 103 15.40 4.07 -1.39
CA TRP A 103 14.03 4.13 -0.90
C TRP A 103 13.09 4.98 -1.76
N GLN A 104 13.59 6.05 -2.41
CA GLN A 104 12.78 6.90 -3.28
C GLN A 104 12.19 6.08 -4.44
N ASP A 105 13.04 5.31 -5.10
CA ASP A 105 12.64 4.41 -6.19
C ASP A 105 11.72 3.29 -5.69
N ASP A 106 12.04 2.70 -4.54
CA ASP A 106 11.23 1.65 -3.94
C ASP A 106 9.82 2.13 -3.63
N ILE A 107 9.69 3.29 -2.98
CA ILE A 107 8.38 3.88 -2.64
C ILE A 107 7.62 4.30 -3.90
N LYS A 108 8.31 4.90 -4.88
CA LYS A 108 7.71 5.26 -6.17
C LYS A 108 7.17 4.03 -6.90
N LYS A 109 7.96 2.96 -7.00
CA LYS A 109 7.53 1.69 -7.61
C LYS A 109 6.34 1.10 -6.87
N GLY A 110 6.43 1.03 -5.54
CA GLY A 110 5.36 0.49 -4.70
C GLY A 110 4.05 1.28 -4.83
N PHE A 111 4.13 2.61 -4.81
CA PHE A 111 2.95 3.45 -5.03
C PHE A 111 2.32 3.21 -6.41
N ASN A 112 3.15 3.13 -7.46
CA ASN A 112 2.67 2.88 -8.82
C ASN A 112 2.02 1.49 -8.95
N GLU A 113 2.58 0.47 -8.32
CA GLU A 113 1.98 -0.87 -8.28
C GLU A 113 0.66 -0.90 -7.51
N CYS A 114 0.59 -0.24 -6.34
CA CYS A 114 -0.66 -0.07 -5.61
C CYS A 114 -1.71 0.64 -6.47
N TRP A 115 -1.31 1.69 -7.20
CA TRP A 115 -2.19 2.43 -8.12
C TRP A 115 -2.64 1.59 -9.31
N ARG A 116 -1.76 0.76 -9.86
CA ARG A 116 -2.05 -0.14 -10.97
C ARG A 116 -3.14 -1.16 -10.62
N VAL A 117 -2.97 -1.83 -9.47
CA VAL A 117 -3.91 -2.87 -9.03
C VAL A 117 -5.20 -2.30 -8.41
N LEU A 118 -5.21 -1.00 -8.09
CA LEU A 118 -6.41 -0.30 -7.63
C LEU A 118 -7.40 -0.18 -8.78
N ASP A 119 -8.66 -0.56 -8.54
CA ASP A 119 -9.74 -0.45 -9.50
C ASP A 119 -10.17 1.02 -9.70
N ASN A 120 -10.87 1.29 -10.78
CA ASN A 120 -11.52 2.57 -10.99
C ASN A 120 -12.49 2.87 -9.84
N ASP A 121 -12.52 4.13 -9.41
CA ASP A 121 -13.23 4.62 -8.23
C ASP A 121 -12.81 3.93 -6.92
N GLY A 122 -11.67 3.21 -6.96
CA GLY A 122 -11.06 2.61 -5.78
C GLY A 122 -10.29 3.61 -4.92
N ILE A 123 -10.04 3.21 -3.69
CA ILE A 123 -9.39 4.04 -2.67
C ILE A 123 -8.03 3.42 -2.30
N LEU A 124 -6.97 4.25 -2.31
CA LEU A 124 -5.68 3.92 -1.74
C LEU A 124 -5.50 4.69 -0.43
N ILE A 125 -5.28 3.96 0.64
CA ILE A 125 -4.88 4.51 1.93
C ILE A 125 -3.37 4.33 2.08
N PHE A 126 -2.64 5.46 2.15
CA PHE A 126 -1.20 5.46 2.35
C PHE A 126 -0.87 5.96 3.75
N LYS A 127 -0.28 5.10 4.57
CA LYS A 127 0.17 5.43 5.91
C LYS A 127 1.67 5.71 5.90
N TRP A 128 2.09 6.78 6.54
CA TRP A 128 3.48 7.22 6.59
C TRP A 128 3.86 7.79 7.95
N ASN A 129 5.08 7.54 8.39
CA ASN A 129 5.63 8.20 9.57
C ASN A 129 6.69 9.22 9.15
N THR A 130 6.52 10.46 9.58
CA THR A 130 7.33 11.61 9.16
C THR A 130 8.58 11.84 10.01
N ARG A 131 8.97 10.88 10.83
CA ARG A 131 10.15 10.98 11.70
C ARG A 131 11.42 11.21 10.88
N ASP A 132 11.73 10.30 9.98
CA ASP A 132 12.99 10.32 9.23
C ASP A 132 12.86 11.02 7.87
N ILE A 133 11.67 10.96 7.25
CA ILE A 133 11.39 11.53 5.93
C ILE A 133 10.13 12.38 6.01
N LYS A 134 10.27 13.66 5.65
CA LYS A 134 9.15 14.62 5.71
C LYS A 134 8.15 14.40 4.58
N ILE A 135 6.88 14.74 4.85
CA ILE A 135 5.78 14.58 3.90
C ILE A 135 6.04 15.28 2.54
N LYS A 136 6.66 16.47 2.55
CA LYS A 136 7.02 17.20 1.32
C LYS A 136 7.97 16.39 0.43
N GLU A 137 8.92 15.68 1.02
CA GLU A 137 9.88 14.84 0.31
C GLU A 137 9.17 13.62 -0.29
N LEU A 138 8.31 12.97 0.50
CA LEU A 138 7.49 11.86 0.03
C LEU A 138 6.60 12.25 -1.15
N LEU A 139 5.84 13.35 -1.04
CA LEU A 139 4.91 13.79 -2.08
C LEU A 139 5.59 14.22 -3.38
N ARG A 140 6.89 14.49 -3.38
CA ARG A 140 7.66 14.77 -4.61
C ARG A 140 7.95 13.53 -5.45
N ILE A 141 7.99 12.36 -4.83
CA ILE A 141 8.35 11.11 -5.51
C ILE A 141 7.14 10.30 -5.96
N ILE A 142 5.97 10.54 -5.39
CA ILE A 142 4.73 9.90 -5.81
C ILE A 142 4.01 10.74 -6.87
N SER A 143 3.38 10.09 -7.83
CA SER A 143 2.82 10.73 -9.03
C SER A 143 1.43 11.36 -8.83
N LYS A 144 0.82 11.19 -7.65
CA LYS A 144 -0.55 11.62 -7.37
C LYS A 144 -0.60 12.46 -6.10
N GLN A 145 -1.58 13.34 -6.00
CA GLN A 145 -1.86 14.11 -4.79
C GLN A 145 -2.95 13.43 -3.97
N PRO A 146 -2.84 13.40 -2.63
CA PRO A 146 -3.90 12.88 -1.80
C PRO A 146 -5.13 13.80 -1.85
N LEU A 147 -6.33 13.20 -1.78
CA LEU A 147 -7.58 13.96 -1.64
C LEU A 147 -7.67 14.61 -0.27
N PHE A 148 -7.32 13.88 0.76
CA PHE A 148 -7.28 14.36 2.14
C PHE A 148 -6.35 13.49 2.99
N GLY A 149 -6.07 13.95 4.20
CA GLY A 149 -5.23 13.26 5.17
C GLY A 149 -5.02 14.11 6.41
N HIS A 150 -4.09 13.73 7.26
CA HIS A 150 -3.69 14.56 8.40
C HIS A 150 -2.89 15.76 7.91
N THR A 151 -3.50 16.92 7.88
CA THR A 151 -2.87 18.19 7.45
C THR A 151 -2.31 19.00 8.61
N THR A 152 -2.75 18.72 9.86
CA THR A 152 -2.34 19.42 11.07
C THR A 152 -1.51 18.51 11.98
N LYS A 153 -0.50 19.10 12.62
CA LYS A 153 0.28 18.42 13.64
C LYS A 153 -0.56 18.23 14.91
N SER A 154 -1.21 17.12 15.04
CA SER A 154 -1.71 16.67 16.34
C SER A 154 -0.70 15.68 16.91
N GLY A 155 0.29 16.12 17.66
CA GLY A 155 1.18 15.32 18.53
C GLY A 155 1.86 14.05 17.95
N GLY A 156 1.39 13.49 16.85
CA GLY A 156 1.86 12.25 16.25
C GLY A 156 2.67 12.45 14.96
N LEU A 157 3.66 11.59 14.76
CA LEU A 157 4.48 11.59 13.53
C LEU A 157 3.82 10.77 12.40
N THR A 158 2.82 9.94 12.73
CA THR A 158 2.13 9.09 11.76
C THR A 158 0.98 9.85 11.12
N ILE A 159 0.95 9.83 9.81
CA ILE A 159 -0.10 10.42 8.99
C ILE A 159 -0.75 9.35 8.12
N TRP A 160 -2.02 9.59 7.79
CA TRP A 160 -2.78 8.80 6.84
C TRP A 160 -3.20 9.70 5.69
N MET A 161 -3.04 9.22 4.48
CA MET A 161 -3.39 9.93 3.25
C MET A 161 -4.35 9.06 2.44
N CYS A 162 -5.41 9.68 1.96
CA CYS A 162 -6.41 9.05 1.11
C CYS A 162 -6.24 9.52 -0.33
N PHE A 163 -6.20 8.58 -1.26
CA PHE A 163 -6.20 8.81 -2.70
C PHE A 163 -7.38 8.05 -3.32
N MET A 164 -7.92 8.57 -4.39
CA MET A 164 -8.98 7.92 -5.15
C MET A 164 -8.59 7.89 -6.64
N LYS A 165 -8.75 6.73 -7.27
CA LYS A 165 -8.48 6.55 -8.68
C LYS A 165 -9.73 6.88 -9.48
N LEU A 166 -9.90 8.18 -9.76
CA LEU A 166 -11.01 8.65 -10.59
C LEU A 166 -10.83 8.19 -12.04
N GLN A 167 -11.92 7.84 -12.70
CA GLN A 167 -11.91 7.60 -14.14
C GLN A 167 -11.57 8.89 -14.87
N GLU A 168 -10.66 8.84 -15.84
CA GLU A 168 -10.45 9.94 -16.75
C GLU A 168 -11.67 10.00 -17.69
N ILE A 169 -12.45 11.08 -17.60
CA ILE A 169 -13.55 11.32 -18.51
C ILE A 169 -12.91 11.68 -19.86
N THR A 170 -12.80 10.73 -20.76
CA THR A 170 -12.48 11.01 -22.16
C THR A 170 -13.69 11.71 -22.76
N ASN A 171 -13.62 13.04 -22.88
CA ASN A 171 -14.56 13.81 -23.68
C ASN A 171 -14.34 13.48 -25.15
N GLU A 172 -14.89 12.38 -25.63
CA GLU A 172 -15.09 12.18 -27.08
C GLU A 172 -16.15 13.21 -27.49
N GLN A 173 -15.71 14.25 -28.19
CA GLN A 173 -16.63 15.17 -28.88
C GLN A 173 -17.45 14.36 -29.88
N PRO A 174 -18.79 14.41 -29.85
CA PRO A 174 -19.61 13.77 -30.86
C PRO A 174 -19.27 14.40 -32.23
N GLY A 175 -18.87 13.54 -33.15
CA GLY A 175 -18.40 13.90 -34.47
C GLY A 175 -19.30 14.96 -35.18
N SER A 176 -18.65 15.95 -35.72
CA SER A 176 -19.25 16.94 -36.59
C SER A 176 -20.08 16.27 -37.71
N ARG A 177 -21.38 16.44 -37.68
CA ARG A 177 -22.25 16.08 -38.79
C ARG A 177 -21.78 16.85 -40.01
N SER A 178 -21.17 16.15 -40.97
CA SER A 178 -20.96 16.62 -42.31
C SER A 178 -22.30 17.06 -42.91
N LYS A 179 -22.46 18.35 -43.14
CA LYS A 179 -23.54 18.88 -43.97
C LYS A 179 -23.21 18.48 -45.40
N ARG A 180 -23.96 17.55 -45.95
CA ARG A 180 -24.05 17.38 -47.43
C ARG A 180 -25.00 18.46 -47.95
N GLN A 181 -24.44 19.26 -48.82
CA GLN A 181 -25.19 20.06 -49.78
C GLN A 181 -25.78 19.17 -50.86
#